data_785f93d8ca373329668118ea1f05f9f4
#
_entry.id   785f93d8ca373329668118ea1f05f9f4
#
_cell.length_a   1.000
_cell.length_b   1.000
_cell.length_c   1.000
_cell.angle_alpha   90.00
_cell.angle_beta   90.00
_cell.angle_gamma   90.00
#
_symmetry.space_group_name_H-M   'P 1'
#
loop_
_entity.id
_entity.type
_entity.pdbx_description
1 polymer ?
#
loop_
_entity_poly.entity_id
_entity_poly.type
_entity_poly.pdbx_seq_one_letter_code
_entity_poly.pdbx_strand_id
1 'polypeptide(L)'
;MSALPRRALVLAADRWHVDFMGVYGNDWIETPALQRLASEGVVFDAHFAATLDAPRAAAAWWSARIPATEAGAEGGAAPDWSAIESLNAAGVHTVLLVENPQDRPGVVLPPFAEVVTVEAVDDLDAAESQMPWARLVQRTEEWLQANAGRAEPVLLWLWTRGVPVPWLPPRDFADLYLEDFGLALPEPAGPAPAEGLTPEPLLLPEEMEEEDESELVAWAEEEDLTTDQDRIPEEVRFALALYASYASVLDRWLGRLLRSVNESPEWREGVVVFTAAMGQAVFEPPGSPRAGELVPEEAPPPCRGEVLQTPLIVRLPGGASARVSAEAGEGTGKGTVVVPGPNGNVVTQRGTRRRGLVSTIDLGPTLGEWFGVAALPQWQGRSVWPLIRQEVEAIHDEVLTTLPTGGWALRTPEYLLVEEPEQGDAGEEQPGERSRERGEQMTRLYEKPVDRWDVADVARQQPGVVDELRQWLGRRREELQQAGESGA
;
A
#
# COMPACT_ATOMS: atom_id res chain seq x y z
N MET A 1 39.38 1.48 6.21
CA MET A 1 38.20 0.96 6.90
C MET A 1 37.38 0.24 5.86
N SER A 2 37.06 -1.05 6.07
CA SER A 2 36.15 -1.78 5.17
C SER A 2 34.80 -1.06 5.15
N ALA A 3 34.17 -0.93 3.97
CA ALA A 3 32.84 -0.38 3.87
C ALA A 3 31.86 -1.29 4.67
N LEU A 4 30.91 -0.70 5.40
CA LEU A 4 29.87 -1.47 6.08
C LEU A 4 29.04 -2.23 5.05
N PRO A 5 28.62 -3.47 5.35
CA PRO A 5 27.76 -4.24 4.46
C PRO A 5 26.42 -3.52 4.27
N ARG A 6 25.86 -3.60 3.05
CA ARG A 6 24.58 -2.95 2.73
C ARG A 6 23.44 -3.57 3.53
N ARG A 7 22.56 -2.72 4.05
CA ARG A 7 21.36 -3.10 4.80
C ARG A 7 20.15 -2.45 4.14
N ALA A 8 19.05 -3.19 4.06
CA ALA A 8 17.75 -2.65 3.69
C ALA A 8 16.69 -3.23 4.62
N LEU A 9 15.82 -2.36 5.13
CA LEU A 9 14.62 -2.70 5.88
C LEU A 9 13.41 -2.29 5.06
N VAL A 10 12.53 -3.23 4.73
CA VAL A 10 11.25 -2.97 4.06
C VAL A 10 10.14 -3.20 5.07
N LEU A 11 9.28 -2.22 5.20
CA LEU A 11 8.06 -2.23 6.00
C LEU A 11 6.90 -2.21 5.00
N ALA A 12 6.29 -3.35 4.77
CA ALA A 12 5.27 -3.54 3.76
C ALA A 12 3.93 -3.93 4.39
N ALA A 13 2.88 -3.21 4.04
CA ALA A 13 1.51 -3.55 4.41
C ALA A 13 0.75 -4.15 3.21
N ASP A 14 -0.24 -5.00 3.45
CA ASP A 14 -1.14 -5.45 2.38
C ASP A 14 -1.95 -4.26 1.85
N ARG A 15 -2.52 -3.47 2.77
CA ARG A 15 -3.37 -2.32 2.46
C ARG A 15 -3.03 -1.13 3.36
N TRP A 16 -3.07 0.08 2.78
CA TRP A 16 -2.96 1.32 3.53
C TRP A 16 -3.56 2.49 2.76
N HIS A 17 -4.47 3.22 3.40
CA HIS A 17 -5.07 4.41 2.80
C HIS A 17 -4.12 5.60 2.96
N VAL A 18 -3.63 6.17 1.86
CA VAL A 18 -2.63 7.26 1.90
C VAL A 18 -3.15 8.54 2.56
N ASP A 19 -4.45 8.84 2.43
CA ASP A 19 -5.03 10.05 2.99
C ASP A 19 -5.18 10.02 4.52
N PHE A 20 -4.98 8.85 5.14
CA PHE A 20 -4.89 8.71 6.59
C PHE A 20 -3.46 8.82 7.13
N MET A 21 -2.57 9.47 6.37
CA MET A 21 -1.18 9.69 6.75
C MET A 21 -0.84 11.18 6.71
N GLY A 22 -0.27 11.71 7.79
CA GLY A 22 0.19 13.10 7.85
C GLY A 22 1.19 13.47 6.76
N VAL A 23 1.99 12.50 6.28
CA VAL A 23 2.93 12.66 5.17
C VAL A 23 2.21 13.02 3.86
N TYR A 24 0.99 12.57 3.65
CA TYR A 24 0.19 12.83 2.45
C TYR A 24 -0.89 13.90 2.65
N GLY A 25 -0.86 14.61 3.80
CA GLY A 25 -1.66 15.81 4.03
C GLY A 25 -2.77 15.66 5.06
N ASN A 26 -2.88 14.52 5.75
CA ASN A 26 -3.79 14.38 6.87
C ASN A 26 -3.25 15.16 8.08
N ASP A 27 -4.03 16.05 8.65
CA ASP A 27 -3.68 16.88 9.81
C ASP A 27 -4.42 16.47 11.10
N TRP A 28 -5.34 15.52 10.99
CA TRP A 28 -6.09 14.98 12.12
C TRP A 28 -5.42 13.77 12.76
N ILE A 29 -4.86 12.85 11.95
CA ILE A 29 -4.26 11.60 12.46
C ILE A 29 -2.78 11.82 12.80
N GLU A 30 -2.41 11.52 14.03
CA GLU A 30 -1.03 11.65 14.48
C GLU A 30 -0.17 10.48 13.99
N THR A 31 0.71 10.78 13.02
CA THR A 31 1.68 9.82 12.46
C THR A 31 3.11 10.38 12.48
N PRO A 32 3.66 10.73 13.68
CA PRO A 32 4.94 11.40 13.80
C PRO A 32 6.14 10.54 13.35
N ALA A 33 6.06 9.21 13.46
CA ALA A 33 7.15 8.33 13.02
C ALA A 33 7.23 8.28 11.49
N LEU A 34 6.08 8.22 10.78
CA LEU A 34 6.03 8.32 9.32
C LEU A 34 6.51 9.70 8.84
N GLN A 35 6.12 10.79 9.53
CA GLN A 35 6.61 12.13 9.22
C GLN A 35 8.13 12.23 9.40
N ARG A 36 8.66 11.62 10.46
CA ARG A 36 10.11 11.54 10.66
C ARG A 36 10.79 10.73 9.55
N LEU A 37 10.26 9.56 9.21
CA LEU A 37 10.78 8.73 8.12
C LEU A 37 10.84 9.53 6.81
N ALA A 38 9.78 10.27 6.49
CA ALA A 38 9.69 11.14 5.32
C ALA A 38 10.74 12.26 5.35
N SER A 39 10.95 12.89 6.51
CA SER A 39 11.94 13.96 6.68
C SER A 39 13.39 13.48 6.51
N GLU A 40 13.65 12.20 6.79
CA GLU A 40 14.94 11.54 6.63
C GLU A 40 15.11 10.89 5.24
N GLY A 41 14.12 10.99 4.35
CA GLY A 41 14.08 10.27 3.09
C GLY A 41 13.45 11.03 1.93
N VAL A 42 12.87 10.27 1.02
CA VAL A 42 12.15 10.74 -0.16
C VAL A 42 10.74 10.14 -0.14
N VAL A 43 9.74 10.98 -0.35
CA VAL A 43 8.32 10.59 -0.48
C VAL A 43 7.94 10.57 -1.96
N PHE A 44 7.21 9.56 -2.38
CA PHE A 44 6.67 9.45 -3.73
C PHE A 44 5.17 9.74 -3.70
N ASP A 45 4.75 10.78 -4.43
CA ASP A 45 3.36 11.23 -4.46
C ASP A 45 2.48 10.42 -5.41
N ALA A 46 3.09 9.70 -6.35
CA ALA A 46 2.42 9.00 -7.43
C ALA A 46 2.90 7.55 -7.54
N HIS A 47 2.75 6.80 -6.44
CA HIS A 47 3.03 5.37 -6.37
C HIS A 47 1.73 4.57 -6.38
N PHE A 48 1.64 3.58 -7.30
CA PHE A 48 0.40 2.86 -7.57
C PHE A 48 0.58 1.34 -7.51
N ALA A 49 -0.49 0.67 -7.11
CA ALA A 49 -0.57 -0.79 -7.11
C ALA A 49 -0.51 -1.34 -8.55
N ALA A 50 0.24 -2.42 -8.76
CA ALA A 50 0.27 -3.12 -10.05
C ALA A 50 -0.93 -4.06 -10.23
N THR A 51 -1.64 -4.40 -9.15
CA THR A 51 -2.86 -5.19 -9.17
C THR A 51 -3.71 -4.87 -7.94
N LEU A 52 -5.02 -4.99 -8.08
CA LEU A 52 -5.98 -4.96 -6.96
C LEU A 52 -6.43 -6.36 -6.53
N ASP A 53 -5.82 -7.41 -7.04
CA ASP A 53 -6.00 -8.79 -6.58
C ASP A 53 -5.15 -9.01 -5.32
N ALA A 54 -5.79 -9.01 -4.15
CA ALA A 54 -5.12 -9.05 -2.85
C ALA A 54 -4.13 -10.21 -2.69
N PRO A 55 -4.45 -11.47 -3.06
CA PRO A 55 -3.50 -12.58 -2.99
C PRO A 55 -2.25 -12.40 -3.86
N ARG A 56 -2.35 -11.61 -4.93
CA ARG A 56 -1.28 -11.38 -5.90
C ARG A 56 -0.54 -10.06 -5.70
N ALA A 57 -1.13 -9.13 -4.94
CA ALA A 57 -0.58 -7.78 -4.80
C ALA A 57 0.85 -7.77 -4.25
N ALA A 58 1.11 -8.56 -3.22
CA ALA A 58 2.45 -8.69 -2.66
C ALA A 58 3.45 -9.34 -3.63
N ALA A 59 2.99 -10.25 -4.50
CA ALA A 59 3.87 -10.90 -5.47
C ALA A 59 4.49 -9.92 -6.48
N ALA A 60 3.83 -8.78 -6.74
CA ALA A 60 4.36 -7.73 -7.60
C ALA A 60 5.72 -7.20 -7.12
N TRP A 61 5.93 -7.08 -5.80
CA TRP A 61 7.20 -6.65 -5.22
C TRP A 61 8.36 -7.60 -5.50
N TRP A 62 8.07 -8.91 -5.46
CA TRP A 62 9.09 -9.96 -5.46
C TRP A 62 9.35 -10.55 -6.84
N SER A 63 8.41 -10.35 -7.77
CA SER A 63 8.57 -10.69 -9.18
C SER A 63 9.09 -9.53 -10.03
N ALA A 64 8.88 -8.27 -9.58
CA ALA A 64 9.06 -7.06 -10.38
C ALA A 64 8.23 -7.08 -11.68
N ARG A 65 7.07 -7.75 -11.68
CA ARG A 65 6.16 -7.92 -12.82
C ARG A 65 4.73 -7.62 -12.42
N ILE A 66 3.95 -7.13 -13.40
CA ILE A 66 2.51 -6.98 -13.24
C ILE A 66 1.88 -8.38 -13.20
N PRO A 67 1.13 -8.73 -12.14
CA PRO A 67 0.47 -10.02 -12.05
C PRO A 67 -0.55 -10.22 -13.17
N ALA A 68 -0.58 -11.41 -13.77
CA ALA A 68 -1.52 -11.72 -14.84
C ALA A 68 -2.97 -11.78 -14.32
N THR A 69 -3.92 -11.34 -15.16
CA THR A 69 -5.36 -11.28 -14.84
C THR A 69 -6.12 -12.57 -15.13
N GLU A 70 -5.50 -13.62 -15.63
CA GLU A 70 -6.26 -14.78 -16.07
C GLU A 70 -7.05 -15.41 -14.91
N ALA A 71 -8.32 -15.04 -14.84
CA ALA A 71 -9.36 -15.83 -14.19
C ALA A 71 -9.47 -17.16 -14.97
N GLY A 72 -8.76 -18.19 -14.56
CA GLY A 72 -8.83 -19.48 -15.23
C GLY A 72 -7.53 -20.26 -15.31
N ALA A 73 -6.42 -19.78 -14.83
CA ALA A 73 -5.21 -20.58 -14.65
C ALA A 73 -5.37 -21.58 -13.48
N GLU A 74 -6.36 -22.47 -13.58
CA GLU A 74 -6.36 -23.76 -12.86
C GLU A 74 -5.19 -24.58 -13.43
N GLY A 75 -4.06 -24.51 -12.77
CA GLY A 75 -2.81 -25.15 -13.24
C GLY A 75 -1.67 -24.12 -13.33
N GLY A 76 -1.68 -23.14 -12.46
CA GLY A 76 -0.80 -21.98 -12.48
C GLY A 76 0.68 -22.33 -12.57
N ALA A 77 1.39 -21.65 -13.48
CA ALA A 77 2.84 -21.58 -13.45
C ALA A 77 3.30 -21.20 -12.02
N ALA A 78 4.41 -21.77 -11.57
CA ALA A 78 4.99 -21.40 -10.28
C ALA A 78 5.13 -19.86 -10.20
N PRO A 79 4.86 -19.26 -9.04
CA PRO A 79 5.02 -17.82 -8.89
C PRO A 79 6.45 -17.39 -9.28
N ASP A 80 6.56 -16.26 -9.98
CA ASP A 80 7.84 -15.66 -10.32
C ASP A 80 8.37 -14.89 -9.08
N TRP A 81 9.47 -15.39 -8.52
CA TRP A 81 10.15 -14.79 -7.37
C TRP A 81 11.52 -14.21 -7.74
N SER A 82 11.72 -13.88 -9.00
CA SER A 82 13.02 -13.56 -9.59
C SER A 82 13.77 -12.42 -8.89
N ALA A 83 13.08 -11.46 -8.29
CA ALA A 83 13.74 -10.41 -7.53
C ALA A 83 14.37 -10.93 -6.24
N ILE A 84 13.67 -11.76 -5.46
CA ILE A 84 14.22 -12.37 -4.22
C ILE A 84 15.29 -13.40 -4.54
N GLU A 85 15.07 -14.24 -5.55
CA GLU A 85 16.05 -15.24 -6.00
C GLU A 85 17.36 -14.60 -6.46
N SER A 86 17.28 -13.47 -7.17
CA SER A 86 18.47 -12.73 -7.62
C SER A 86 19.25 -12.14 -6.46
N LEU A 87 18.57 -11.64 -5.43
CA LEU A 87 19.20 -11.13 -4.22
C LEU A 87 19.91 -12.28 -3.46
N ASN A 88 19.23 -13.42 -3.29
CA ASN A 88 19.82 -14.61 -2.67
C ASN A 88 21.06 -15.10 -3.44
N ALA A 89 20.97 -15.18 -4.77
CA ALA A 89 22.08 -15.58 -5.63
C ALA A 89 23.29 -14.62 -5.56
N ALA A 90 23.03 -13.33 -5.29
CA ALA A 90 24.07 -12.32 -5.09
C ALA A 90 24.67 -12.34 -3.66
N GLY A 91 24.25 -13.28 -2.79
CA GLY A 91 24.76 -13.40 -1.43
C GLY A 91 24.13 -12.43 -0.44
N VAL A 92 22.98 -11.84 -0.76
CA VAL A 92 22.19 -11.07 0.20
C VAL A 92 21.41 -12.04 1.08
N HIS A 93 21.58 -11.94 2.40
CA HIS A 93 20.77 -12.71 3.33
C HIS A 93 19.38 -12.06 3.44
N THR A 94 18.39 -12.73 2.85
CA THR A 94 17.01 -12.23 2.82
C THR A 94 16.22 -12.84 3.96
N VAL A 95 15.55 -12.00 4.75
CA VAL A 95 14.76 -12.39 5.93
C VAL A 95 13.35 -11.80 5.80
N LEU A 96 12.36 -12.65 5.92
CA LEU A 96 10.95 -12.26 5.97
C LEU A 96 10.42 -12.45 7.39
N LEU A 97 9.95 -11.37 8.00
CA LEU A 97 9.11 -11.43 9.19
C LEU A 97 7.67 -11.17 8.75
N VAL A 98 6.78 -12.10 9.07
CA VAL A 98 5.39 -12.04 8.58
C VAL A 98 4.42 -12.53 9.67
N GLU A 99 3.25 -11.92 9.73
CA GLU A 99 2.12 -12.45 10.47
C GLU A 99 1.73 -13.80 9.91
N ASN A 100 1.06 -14.63 10.73
CA ASN A 100 0.74 -16.01 10.34
C ASN A 100 0.18 -16.07 8.89
N PRO A 101 0.87 -16.77 7.96
CA PRO A 101 0.43 -16.84 6.57
C PRO A 101 -0.94 -17.49 6.38
N GLN A 102 -1.43 -18.27 7.37
CA GLN A 102 -2.77 -18.87 7.34
C GLN A 102 -3.89 -17.82 7.35
N ASP A 103 -3.60 -16.61 7.85
CA ASP A 103 -4.53 -15.48 7.85
C ASP A 103 -4.57 -14.76 6.48
N ARG A 104 -3.85 -15.27 5.48
CA ARG A 104 -3.77 -14.74 4.12
C ARG A 104 -4.07 -15.83 3.08
N PRO A 105 -5.36 -16.15 2.87
CA PRO A 105 -5.76 -17.18 1.91
C PRO A 105 -5.21 -16.91 0.50
N GLY A 106 -4.67 -17.94 -0.15
CA GLY A 106 -4.15 -17.87 -1.51
C GLY A 106 -2.76 -17.22 -1.66
N VAL A 107 -2.16 -16.73 -0.57
CA VAL A 107 -0.81 -16.18 -0.59
C VAL A 107 0.24 -17.28 -0.52
N VAL A 108 1.20 -17.23 -1.45
CA VAL A 108 2.38 -18.11 -1.46
C VAL A 108 3.61 -17.28 -1.11
N LEU A 109 4.37 -17.72 -0.11
CA LEU A 109 5.57 -16.99 0.31
C LEU A 109 6.75 -17.24 -0.66
N PRO A 110 7.50 -16.18 -1.00
CA PRO A 110 8.71 -16.31 -1.82
C PRO A 110 9.84 -17.00 -1.04
N PRO A 111 10.89 -17.48 -1.74
CA PRO A 111 11.99 -18.22 -1.15
C PRO A 111 12.99 -17.28 -0.44
N PHE A 112 12.58 -16.61 0.61
CA PHE A 112 13.48 -15.91 1.51
C PHE A 112 14.43 -16.93 2.17
N ALA A 113 15.68 -16.54 2.42
CA ALA A 113 16.65 -17.39 3.08
C ALA A 113 16.26 -17.75 4.53
N GLU A 114 15.50 -16.85 5.17
CA GLU A 114 14.94 -17.03 6.52
C GLU A 114 13.51 -16.49 6.54
N VAL A 115 12.57 -17.24 7.13
CA VAL A 115 11.19 -16.82 7.34
C VAL A 115 10.86 -16.95 8.82
N VAL A 116 10.39 -15.86 9.42
CA VAL A 116 9.99 -15.78 10.82
C VAL A 116 8.51 -15.40 10.87
N THR A 117 7.68 -16.31 11.36
CA THR A 117 6.25 -16.03 11.56
C THR A 117 5.98 -15.54 12.96
N VAL A 118 5.03 -14.64 13.12
CA VAL A 118 4.56 -14.16 14.40
C VAL A 118 3.10 -14.48 14.59
N GLU A 119 2.76 -14.98 15.78
CA GLU A 119 1.38 -15.10 16.23
C GLU A 119 0.99 -13.82 16.96
N ALA A 120 -0.22 -13.36 16.74
CA ALA A 120 -0.70 -12.12 17.28
C ALA A 120 -2.20 -12.17 17.55
N VAL A 121 -2.68 -11.21 18.31
CA VAL A 121 -4.08 -11.09 18.70
C VAL A 121 -4.61 -9.74 18.19
N ASP A 122 -5.68 -9.77 17.41
CA ASP A 122 -6.48 -8.61 17.05
C ASP A 122 -7.71 -8.62 17.96
N ASP A 123 -7.67 -7.83 19.03
CA ASP A 123 -8.74 -7.72 20.02
C ASP A 123 -8.65 -6.32 20.67
N LEU A 124 -9.79 -5.66 20.84
CA LEU A 124 -9.90 -4.34 21.49
C LEU A 124 -9.39 -4.34 22.93
N ASP A 125 -9.57 -5.46 23.63
CA ASP A 125 -9.17 -5.63 25.03
C ASP A 125 -7.76 -6.21 25.20
N ALA A 126 -7.09 -6.54 24.07
CA ALA A 126 -5.71 -7.01 24.10
C ALA A 126 -4.74 -5.87 24.42
N ALA A 127 -3.66 -6.20 25.11
CA ALA A 127 -2.59 -5.23 25.28
C ALA A 127 -1.97 -4.83 23.94
N GLU A 128 -1.68 -3.54 23.76
CA GLU A 128 -1.03 -2.97 22.56
C GLU A 128 0.17 -3.82 22.07
N SER A 129 0.95 -4.37 23.01
CA SER A 129 2.13 -5.19 22.71
C SER A 129 1.81 -6.57 22.12
N GLN A 130 0.56 -6.98 22.10
CA GLN A 130 0.09 -8.27 21.54
C GLN A 130 -0.45 -8.13 20.12
N MET A 131 -0.68 -6.91 19.67
CA MET A 131 -1.11 -6.65 18.29
C MET A 131 -0.12 -7.23 17.27
N PRO A 132 -0.60 -7.62 16.07
CA PRO A 132 0.24 -8.19 15.01
C PRO A 132 1.48 -7.35 14.70
N TRP A 133 1.28 -6.05 14.47
CA TRP A 133 2.36 -5.12 14.19
C TRP A 133 3.37 -4.96 15.33
N ALA A 134 2.88 -4.90 16.57
CA ALA A 134 3.73 -4.81 17.74
C ALA A 134 4.63 -6.06 17.89
N ARG A 135 4.08 -7.23 17.62
CA ARG A 135 4.82 -8.50 17.63
C ARG A 135 5.86 -8.57 16.52
N LEU A 136 5.52 -8.11 15.30
CA LEU A 136 6.49 -8.01 14.21
C LEU A 136 7.66 -7.09 14.61
N VAL A 137 7.39 -5.93 15.19
CA VAL A 137 8.43 -5.00 15.63
C VAL A 137 9.30 -5.63 16.74
N GLN A 138 8.70 -6.23 17.77
CA GLN A 138 9.45 -6.90 18.84
C GLN A 138 10.34 -8.01 18.28
N ARG A 139 9.80 -8.84 17.39
CA ARG A 139 10.55 -9.92 16.77
C ARG A 139 11.69 -9.41 15.89
N THR A 140 11.48 -8.27 15.24
CA THR A 140 12.54 -7.58 14.48
C THR A 140 13.65 -7.10 15.39
N GLU A 141 13.32 -6.48 16.53
CA GLU A 141 14.31 -6.02 17.50
C GLU A 141 15.16 -7.19 18.03
N GLU A 142 14.52 -8.32 18.36
CA GLU A 142 15.22 -9.55 18.77
C GLU A 142 16.15 -10.04 17.66
N TRP A 143 15.68 -10.06 16.41
CA TRP A 143 16.47 -10.47 15.25
C TRP A 143 17.67 -9.54 15.04
N LEU A 144 17.49 -8.23 15.12
CA LEU A 144 18.55 -7.22 15.00
C LEU A 144 19.64 -7.42 16.07
N GLN A 145 19.24 -7.70 17.31
CA GLN A 145 20.18 -7.98 18.41
C GLN A 145 20.95 -9.27 18.21
N ALA A 146 20.25 -10.36 17.85
CA ALA A 146 20.87 -11.68 17.63
C ALA A 146 21.81 -11.70 16.44
N ASN A 147 21.62 -10.83 15.44
CA ASN A 147 22.37 -10.79 14.19
C ASN A 147 23.25 -9.54 14.05
N ALA A 148 23.55 -8.86 15.16
CA ALA A 148 24.48 -7.73 15.15
C ALA A 148 25.87 -8.18 14.65
N GLY A 149 26.50 -7.36 13.80
CA GLY A 149 27.82 -7.62 13.27
C GLY A 149 27.91 -8.64 12.12
N ARG A 150 26.79 -9.05 11.52
CA ARG A 150 26.82 -9.85 10.30
C ARG A 150 27.59 -9.17 9.19
N ALA A 151 28.49 -9.92 8.53
CA ALA A 151 29.36 -9.38 7.48
C ALA A 151 28.71 -9.33 6.10
N GLU A 152 27.73 -10.21 5.83
CA GLU A 152 27.00 -10.25 4.56
C GLU A 152 25.97 -9.10 4.47
N PRO A 153 25.61 -8.68 3.24
CA PRO A 153 24.47 -7.78 3.03
C PRO A 153 23.15 -8.41 3.52
N VAL A 154 22.25 -7.62 4.07
CA VAL A 154 20.97 -8.13 4.60
C VAL A 154 19.80 -7.31 4.07
N LEU A 155 18.77 -8.00 3.57
CA LEU A 155 17.43 -7.50 3.34
C LEU A 155 16.51 -8.04 4.44
N LEU A 156 15.99 -7.17 5.28
CA LEU A 156 14.98 -7.49 6.27
C LEU A 156 13.63 -6.96 5.80
N TRP A 157 12.66 -7.86 5.63
CA TRP A 157 11.33 -7.53 5.13
C TRP A 157 10.29 -7.84 6.20
N LEU A 158 9.59 -6.82 6.69
CA LEU A 158 8.44 -6.96 7.57
C LEU A 158 7.18 -6.83 6.73
N TRP A 159 6.33 -7.84 6.80
CA TRP A 159 5.09 -7.86 6.06
C TRP A 159 3.88 -8.03 6.99
N THR A 160 3.06 -6.99 7.06
CA THR A 160 1.84 -6.90 7.87
C THR A 160 0.60 -6.81 7.00
N ARG A 161 -0.55 -7.20 7.54
CA ARG A 161 -1.86 -6.92 6.92
C ARG A 161 -2.14 -5.40 6.83
N GLY A 162 -1.43 -4.59 7.61
CA GLY A 162 -1.65 -3.15 7.67
C GLY A 162 -2.79 -2.80 8.61
N VAL A 163 -3.87 -2.23 8.09
CA VAL A 163 -5.09 -1.87 8.84
C VAL A 163 -6.21 -2.83 8.43
N PRO A 164 -6.25 -4.08 8.97
CA PRO A 164 -7.21 -5.10 8.57
C PRO A 164 -8.61 -4.80 9.13
N VAL A 165 -9.64 -5.17 8.38
CA VAL A 165 -11.03 -5.15 8.87
C VAL A 165 -11.31 -6.48 9.61
N PRO A 166 -12.03 -6.50 10.75
CA PRO A 166 -12.50 -5.32 11.50
C PRO A 166 -11.36 -4.56 12.18
N TRP A 167 -11.49 -3.24 12.28
CA TRP A 167 -10.49 -2.42 12.96
C TRP A 167 -10.65 -2.55 14.47
N LEU A 168 -9.70 -3.20 15.09
CA LEU A 168 -9.69 -3.49 16.54
C LEU A 168 -8.44 -2.85 17.19
N PRO A 169 -8.35 -1.51 17.26
CA PRO A 169 -7.27 -0.87 17.98
C PRO A 169 -7.42 -1.08 19.49
N PRO A 170 -6.34 -1.01 20.27
CA PRO A 170 -6.45 -1.00 21.74
C PRO A 170 -7.33 0.15 22.23
N ARG A 171 -8.15 -0.09 23.26
CA ARG A 171 -9.13 0.89 23.79
C ARG A 171 -8.53 2.26 24.05
N ASP A 172 -7.38 2.34 24.71
CA ASP A 172 -6.72 3.62 25.02
C ASP A 172 -6.47 4.49 23.76
N PHE A 173 -6.31 3.87 22.61
CA PHE A 173 -6.15 4.58 21.32
C PHE A 173 -7.50 4.89 20.68
N ALA A 174 -8.47 3.98 20.77
CA ALA A 174 -9.79 4.20 20.25
C ALA A 174 -10.46 5.40 20.93
N ASP A 175 -10.37 5.47 22.25
CA ASP A 175 -10.97 6.53 23.05
C ASP A 175 -10.48 7.92 22.64
N LEU A 176 -9.19 8.07 22.29
CA LEU A 176 -8.63 9.37 21.85
C LEU A 176 -9.37 9.97 20.65
N TYR A 177 -9.65 9.14 19.64
CA TYR A 177 -10.29 9.62 18.40
C TYR A 177 -11.83 9.58 18.48
N LEU A 178 -12.40 8.69 19.30
CA LEU A 178 -13.84 8.66 19.56
C LEU A 178 -14.30 9.88 20.33
N GLU A 179 -13.49 10.39 21.28
CA GLU A 179 -13.79 11.63 22.01
C GLU A 179 -13.95 12.83 21.06
N ASP A 180 -13.19 12.92 19.96
CA ASP A 180 -13.30 13.97 18.96
C ASP A 180 -14.70 14.02 18.32
N PHE A 181 -15.38 12.87 18.24
CA PHE A 181 -16.74 12.74 17.71
C PHE A 181 -17.83 12.66 18.78
N GLY A 182 -17.47 12.74 20.07
CA GLY A 182 -18.40 12.54 21.17
C GLY A 182 -18.91 11.10 21.31
N LEU A 183 -18.15 10.14 20.80
CA LEU A 183 -18.45 8.71 20.82
C LEU A 183 -17.61 7.98 21.88
N ALA A 184 -17.99 6.76 22.24
CA ALA A 184 -17.26 5.90 23.16
C ALA A 184 -17.40 4.42 22.75
N LEU A 185 -16.39 3.62 23.09
CA LEU A 185 -16.52 2.17 22.98
C LEU A 185 -17.54 1.65 24.01
N PRO A 186 -18.31 0.60 23.67
CA PRO A 186 -19.12 -0.10 24.66
C PRO A 186 -18.23 -0.61 25.81
N GLU A 187 -18.77 -0.62 27.03
CA GLU A 187 -18.04 -1.16 28.18
C GLU A 187 -17.63 -2.62 27.90
N PRO A 188 -16.41 -3.04 28.34
CA PRO A 188 -16.00 -4.42 28.19
C PRO A 188 -17.07 -5.34 28.80
N ALA A 189 -17.49 -6.35 28.06
CA ALA A 189 -18.33 -7.38 28.61
C ALA A 189 -17.61 -7.95 29.84
N GLY A 190 -18.19 -7.81 31.03
CA GLY A 190 -17.66 -8.43 32.24
C GLY A 190 -17.37 -9.91 31.97
N PRO A 191 -16.57 -10.60 32.84
CA PRO A 191 -16.17 -11.99 32.57
C PRO A 191 -17.41 -12.80 32.20
N ALA A 192 -17.40 -13.37 30.98
CA ALA A 192 -18.50 -14.13 30.44
C ALA A 192 -18.95 -15.20 31.46
N PRO A 193 -20.25 -15.34 31.72
CA PRO A 193 -20.72 -16.49 32.47
C PRO A 193 -20.31 -17.73 31.69
N ALA A 194 -19.58 -18.63 32.36
CA ALA A 194 -19.14 -19.88 31.76
C ALA A 194 -20.35 -20.61 31.19
N GLU A 195 -20.34 -20.82 29.89
CA GLU A 195 -21.04 -21.76 29.04
C GLU A 195 -21.74 -21.09 27.83
N GLY A 196 -21.16 -21.27 26.67
CA GLY A 196 -21.91 -21.61 25.46
C GLY A 196 -22.44 -20.51 24.56
N LEU A 197 -21.89 -19.29 24.57
CA LEU A 197 -22.19 -18.30 23.54
C LEU A 197 -20.90 -17.97 22.79
N THR A 198 -20.84 -18.37 21.53
CA THR A 198 -19.93 -17.77 20.56
C THR A 198 -20.15 -16.25 20.56
N PRO A 199 -19.13 -15.41 20.68
CA PRO A 199 -19.32 -13.98 20.49
C PRO A 199 -19.90 -13.76 19.10
N GLU A 200 -21.11 -13.20 19.04
CA GLU A 200 -21.61 -12.67 17.78
C GLU A 200 -20.59 -11.61 17.30
N PRO A 201 -20.25 -11.59 16.01
CA PRO A 201 -19.48 -10.48 15.49
C PRO A 201 -20.21 -9.19 15.86
N LEU A 202 -19.48 -8.13 16.20
CA LEU A 202 -20.01 -6.78 16.38
C LEU A 202 -20.71 -6.41 15.06
N LEU A 203 -21.94 -6.85 14.93
CA LEU A 203 -22.86 -6.42 13.89
C LEU A 203 -23.25 -5.00 14.28
N LEU A 204 -23.00 -4.07 13.37
CA LEU A 204 -23.68 -2.78 13.38
C LEU A 204 -25.20 -3.08 13.48
N PRO A 205 -25.99 -2.28 14.19
CA PRO A 205 -27.40 -2.58 14.40
C PRO A 205 -28.08 -2.88 13.06
N GLU A 206 -28.45 -4.15 12.85
CA GLU A 206 -29.40 -4.52 11.83
C GLU A 206 -30.76 -4.12 12.38
N GLU A 207 -31.24 -2.98 12.00
CA GLU A 207 -32.64 -2.57 11.94
C GLU A 207 -32.67 -1.04 11.90
N MET A 208 -32.40 -0.48 10.72
CA MET A 208 -33.02 0.79 10.36
C MET A 208 -34.10 0.49 9.32
N GLU A 209 -35.35 0.73 9.70
CA GLU A 209 -36.48 0.75 8.78
C GLU A 209 -36.15 1.67 7.60
N GLU A 210 -36.57 1.26 6.39
CA GLU A 210 -36.42 2.00 5.14
C GLU A 210 -36.92 3.45 5.32
N GLU A 211 -36.04 4.36 5.73
CA GLU A 211 -36.32 5.79 5.64
C GLU A 211 -35.91 6.30 4.26
N ASP A 212 -36.86 6.98 3.67
CA ASP A 212 -36.99 7.58 2.34
C ASP A 212 -35.67 8.03 1.69
N GLU A 213 -35.29 7.37 0.59
CA GLU A 213 -34.11 7.67 -0.25
C GLU A 213 -34.04 9.15 -0.71
N SER A 214 -35.11 9.95 -0.50
CA SER A 214 -35.16 11.36 -0.89
C SER A 214 -34.35 12.29 0.02
N GLU A 215 -34.04 11.91 1.27
CA GLU A 215 -33.26 12.76 2.17
C GLU A 215 -31.75 12.63 1.96
N LEU A 216 -31.25 11.50 1.45
CA LEU A 216 -29.82 11.29 1.22
C LEU A 216 -29.24 12.10 0.05
N VAL A 217 -30.07 12.61 -0.85
CA VAL A 217 -29.61 13.45 -1.99
C VAL A 217 -29.58 14.94 -1.62
N ALA A 218 -30.30 15.36 -0.58
CA ALA A 218 -30.47 16.78 -0.23
C ALA A 218 -29.20 17.43 0.36
N TRP A 219 -28.23 16.68 0.89
CA TRP A 219 -27.02 17.26 1.48
C TRP A 219 -26.00 17.80 0.46
N ALA A 220 -26.17 17.46 -0.83
CA ALA A 220 -25.27 17.90 -1.90
C ALA A 220 -25.61 19.29 -2.47
N GLU A 221 -26.72 19.91 -2.10
CA GLU A 221 -27.21 21.14 -2.73
C GLU A 221 -27.24 22.40 -1.84
N GLU A 222 -26.92 22.33 -0.55
CA GLU A 222 -26.84 23.53 0.30
C GLU A 222 -25.39 23.90 0.64
N GLU A 223 -24.88 24.94 -0.01
CA GLU A 223 -23.69 25.72 0.35
C GLU A 223 -23.84 26.36 1.74
N ASP A 224 -23.56 25.62 2.79
CA ASP A 224 -23.19 26.21 4.07
C ASP A 224 -22.00 25.42 4.65
N LEU A 225 -20.78 25.97 4.45
CA LEU A 225 -19.51 25.40 4.89
C LEU A 225 -19.31 25.51 6.42
N THR A 226 -20.34 25.29 7.19
CA THR A 226 -20.20 24.99 8.61
C THR A 226 -19.88 23.49 8.70
N THR A 227 -18.69 23.19 9.21
CA THR A 227 -18.25 21.85 9.60
C THR A 227 -19.17 21.29 10.68
N ASP A 228 -20.36 20.85 10.27
CA ASP A 228 -21.31 20.21 11.14
C ASP A 228 -20.95 18.72 11.19
N GLN A 229 -20.18 18.32 12.19
CA GLN A 229 -19.83 16.91 12.43
C GLN A 229 -21.10 16.05 12.58
N ASP A 230 -22.22 16.66 12.93
CA ASP A 230 -23.52 16.00 13.09
C ASP A 230 -24.16 15.57 11.75
N ARG A 231 -23.61 16.03 10.61
CA ARG A 231 -24.05 15.58 9.28
C ARG A 231 -23.40 14.26 8.82
N ILE A 232 -22.31 13.84 9.47
CA ILE A 232 -21.67 12.55 9.16
C ILE A 232 -22.36 11.46 10.00
N PRO A 233 -22.87 10.39 9.40
CA PRO A 233 -23.48 9.28 10.14
C PRO A 233 -22.59 8.78 11.27
N GLU A 234 -23.20 8.38 12.38
CA GLU A 234 -22.46 7.96 13.57
C GLU A 234 -21.54 6.77 13.29
N GLU A 235 -22.02 5.82 12.49
CA GLU A 235 -21.26 4.63 12.07
C GLU A 235 -20.00 5.00 11.30
N VAL A 236 -20.10 6.03 10.43
CA VAL A 236 -18.96 6.55 9.65
C VAL A 236 -17.93 7.21 10.57
N ARG A 237 -18.40 8.05 11.52
CA ARG A 237 -17.53 8.70 12.52
C ARG A 237 -16.82 7.66 13.39
N PHE A 238 -17.58 6.64 13.82
CA PHE A 238 -17.04 5.54 14.61
C PHE A 238 -15.95 4.77 13.83
N ALA A 239 -16.24 4.41 12.60
CA ALA A 239 -15.29 3.72 11.72
C ALA A 239 -14.01 4.54 11.44
N LEU A 240 -14.16 5.85 11.17
CA LEU A 240 -13.03 6.76 11.00
C LEU A 240 -12.16 6.83 12.25
N ALA A 241 -12.77 6.92 13.43
CA ALA A 241 -12.05 6.94 14.71
C ALA A 241 -11.26 5.66 14.95
N LEU A 242 -11.84 4.48 14.69
CA LEU A 242 -11.13 3.20 14.83
C LEU A 242 -9.98 3.07 13.82
N TYR A 243 -10.19 3.48 12.56
CA TYR A 243 -9.13 3.48 11.57
C TYR A 243 -7.96 4.39 11.99
N ALA A 244 -8.27 5.63 12.39
CA ALA A 244 -7.27 6.59 12.85
C ALA A 244 -6.48 6.08 14.05
N SER A 245 -7.19 5.47 15.00
CA SER A 245 -6.60 4.85 16.19
C SER A 245 -5.62 3.74 15.81
N TYR A 246 -6.03 2.84 14.90
CA TYR A 246 -5.19 1.74 14.44
C TYR A 246 -3.93 2.26 13.72
N ALA A 247 -4.09 3.27 12.84
CA ALA A 247 -2.98 3.92 12.14
C ALA A 247 -1.98 4.55 13.13
N SER A 248 -2.45 5.20 14.19
CA SER A 248 -1.61 5.79 15.24
C SER A 248 -0.85 4.76 16.06
N VAL A 249 -1.46 3.62 16.36
CA VAL A 249 -0.75 2.48 17.00
C VAL A 249 0.36 1.97 16.11
N LEU A 250 0.08 1.77 14.82
CA LEU A 250 1.10 1.35 13.85
C LEU A 250 2.26 2.34 13.80
N ASP A 251 1.97 3.64 13.76
CA ASP A 251 3.00 4.69 13.75
C ASP A 251 3.84 4.70 15.02
N ARG A 252 3.23 4.51 16.19
CA ARG A 252 3.93 4.42 17.47
C ARG A 252 4.96 3.29 17.48
N TRP A 253 4.58 2.11 17.02
CA TRP A 253 5.46 0.95 16.94
C TRP A 253 6.53 1.10 15.84
N LEU A 254 6.18 1.74 14.73
CA LEU A 254 7.14 2.16 13.72
C LEU A 254 8.21 3.07 14.35
N GLY A 255 7.80 4.05 15.17
CA GLY A 255 8.70 4.94 15.88
C GLY A 255 9.66 4.19 16.81
N ARG A 256 9.20 3.12 17.45
CA ARG A 256 10.04 2.23 18.27
C ARG A 256 11.06 1.49 17.39
N LEU A 257 10.61 0.88 16.31
CA LEU A 257 11.49 0.16 15.38
C LEU A 257 12.57 1.08 14.79
N LEU A 258 12.18 2.29 14.36
CA LEU A 258 13.14 3.27 13.81
C LEU A 258 14.20 3.70 14.83
N ARG A 259 13.87 3.73 16.14
CA ARG A 259 14.88 3.97 17.17
C ARG A 259 15.89 2.82 17.23
N SER A 260 15.43 1.57 17.29
CA SER A 260 16.29 0.38 17.31
C SER A 260 17.21 0.30 16.07
N VAL A 261 16.67 0.60 14.89
CA VAL A 261 17.44 0.70 13.64
C VAL A 261 18.51 1.79 13.72
N ASN A 262 18.21 2.96 14.30
CA ASN A 262 19.15 4.07 14.40
C ASN A 262 20.23 3.86 15.48
N GLU A 263 20.00 3.02 16.46
CA GLU A 263 20.98 2.65 17.48
C GLU A 263 22.08 1.73 16.90
N SER A 264 21.77 0.95 15.86
CA SER A 264 22.76 0.12 15.18
C SER A 264 23.48 0.92 14.09
N PRO A 265 24.83 1.07 14.16
CA PRO A 265 25.59 1.80 13.14
C PRO A 265 25.41 1.23 11.73
N GLU A 266 25.26 -0.09 11.60
CA GLU A 266 25.11 -0.80 10.32
C GLU A 266 23.74 -0.50 9.69
N TRP A 267 22.66 -0.54 10.47
CA TRP A 267 21.30 -0.29 10.01
C TRP A 267 21.02 1.20 9.80
N ARG A 268 21.70 2.06 10.54
CA ARG A 268 21.63 3.52 10.33
C ARG A 268 22.15 3.95 8.96
N GLU A 269 23.16 3.23 8.42
CA GLU A 269 23.70 3.42 7.07
C GLU A 269 22.89 2.66 6.00
N GLY A 270 21.89 1.89 6.40
CA GLY A 270 20.95 1.21 5.50
C GLY A 270 19.84 2.11 5.00
N VAL A 271 19.10 1.59 4.03
CA VAL A 271 17.82 2.17 3.57
C VAL A 271 16.67 1.59 4.35
N VAL A 272 15.63 2.41 4.59
CA VAL A 272 14.35 1.94 5.12
C VAL A 272 13.25 2.33 4.15
N VAL A 273 12.45 1.36 3.74
CA VAL A 273 11.32 1.56 2.83
C VAL A 273 10.03 1.32 3.60
N PHE A 274 9.08 2.23 3.49
CA PHE A 274 7.69 2.03 3.92
C PHE A 274 6.79 2.02 2.68
N THR A 275 5.95 1.00 2.53
CA THR A 275 5.06 0.84 1.39
C THR A 275 3.84 -0.02 1.71
N ALA A 276 2.88 -0.06 0.78
CA ALA A 276 1.78 -1.02 0.80
C ALA A 276 1.60 -1.65 -0.59
N ALA A 277 0.99 -2.83 -0.64
CA ALA A 277 0.71 -3.53 -1.90
C ALA A 277 -0.40 -2.85 -2.69
N MET A 278 -1.40 -2.34 -1.98
CA MET A 278 -2.48 -1.53 -2.53
C MET A 278 -2.97 -0.52 -1.49
N GLY A 279 -3.77 0.45 -1.94
CA GLY A 279 -4.51 1.34 -1.08
C GLY A 279 -5.69 0.64 -0.41
N GLN A 280 -6.55 1.40 0.23
CA GLN A 280 -7.71 0.85 0.93
C GLN A 280 -8.91 1.77 0.74
N ALA A 281 -10.05 1.23 0.30
CA ALA A 281 -11.33 1.90 0.43
C ALA A 281 -11.86 1.68 1.84
N VAL A 282 -12.33 2.73 2.47
CA VAL A 282 -12.95 2.67 3.80
C VAL A 282 -14.45 2.66 3.65
N PHE A 283 -14.98 3.46 2.74
CA PHE A 283 -16.42 3.61 2.49
C PHE A 283 -16.77 3.41 1.03
N GLU A 284 -18.01 2.96 0.81
CA GLU A 284 -18.62 2.94 -0.51
C GLU A 284 -18.81 4.38 -1.04
N PRO A 285 -18.55 4.61 -2.35
CA PRO A 285 -18.53 5.96 -2.90
C PRO A 285 -19.92 6.56 -3.01
N PRO A 286 -20.02 7.89 -3.04
CA PRO A 286 -21.22 8.57 -3.50
C PRO A 286 -21.66 8.05 -4.87
N GLY A 287 -22.96 7.74 -5.01
CA GLY A 287 -23.53 7.19 -6.25
C GLY A 287 -23.49 5.68 -6.37
N SER A 288 -22.88 4.96 -5.42
CA SER A 288 -23.07 3.51 -5.26
C SER A 288 -24.42 3.25 -4.55
N PRO A 289 -25.05 2.07 -4.77
CA PRO A 289 -26.23 1.65 -4.01
C PRO A 289 -26.02 1.55 -2.50
N ARG A 290 -24.76 1.53 -2.07
CA ARG A 290 -24.32 1.47 -0.66
C ARG A 290 -23.49 2.68 -0.26
N ALA A 291 -23.75 3.83 -0.87
CA ALA A 291 -22.98 5.04 -0.61
C ALA A 291 -22.89 5.34 0.90
N GLY A 292 -21.66 5.49 1.40
CA GLY A 292 -21.38 5.74 2.82
C GLY A 292 -21.32 4.50 3.72
N GLU A 293 -21.66 3.30 3.23
CA GLU A 293 -21.43 2.06 3.98
C GLU A 293 -19.95 1.69 4.01
N LEU A 294 -19.55 0.91 5.02
CA LEU A 294 -18.22 0.34 5.10
C LEU A 294 -18.01 -0.70 3.99
N VAL A 295 -16.86 -0.63 3.32
CA VAL A 295 -16.48 -1.64 2.32
C VAL A 295 -16.11 -2.94 3.04
N PRO A 296 -16.83 -4.06 2.80
CA PRO A 296 -16.47 -5.35 3.38
C PRO A 296 -15.07 -5.81 2.94
N GLU A 297 -14.33 -6.49 3.83
CA GLU A 297 -12.98 -6.97 3.50
C GLU A 297 -12.96 -7.96 2.33
N GLU A 298 -14.00 -8.80 2.23
CA GLU A 298 -14.13 -9.82 1.19
C GLU A 298 -14.62 -9.24 -0.15
N ALA A 299 -15.16 -8.01 -0.16
CA ALA A 299 -15.60 -7.40 -1.41
C ALA A 299 -14.39 -7.12 -2.32
N PRO A 300 -14.50 -7.36 -3.64
CA PRO A 300 -13.46 -6.94 -4.56
C PRO A 300 -13.30 -5.43 -4.44
N PRO A 301 -12.05 -4.94 -4.24
CA PRO A 301 -11.82 -3.51 -4.03
C PRO A 301 -12.24 -2.73 -5.28
N PRO A 302 -12.96 -1.61 -5.10
CA PRO A 302 -13.35 -0.75 -6.22
C PRO A 302 -12.11 -0.15 -6.89
N CYS A 303 -12.12 -0.06 -8.23
CA CYS A 303 -11.02 0.57 -8.94
C CYS A 303 -11.12 2.10 -8.86
N ARG A 304 -10.51 2.68 -7.83
CA ARG A 304 -10.48 4.13 -7.56
C ARG A 304 -9.12 4.57 -7.03
N GLY A 305 -8.86 5.87 -7.09
CA GLY A 305 -7.59 6.48 -6.68
C GLY A 305 -7.13 6.06 -5.28
N GLU A 306 -8.03 6.00 -4.32
CA GLU A 306 -7.75 5.62 -2.92
C GLU A 306 -7.29 4.16 -2.75
N VAL A 307 -7.68 3.27 -3.70
CA VAL A 307 -7.26 1.86 -3.70
C VAL A 307 -6.06 1.65 -4.61
N LEU A 308 -5.97 2.41 -5.70
CA LEU A 308 -4.85 2.35 -6.63
C LEU A 308 -3.59 2.96 -6.04
N GLN A 309 -3.71 4.10 -5.35
CA GLN A 309 -2.56 4.82 -4.79
C GLN A 309 -2.09 4.17 -3.49
N THR A 310 -0.79 3.95 -3.39
CA THR A 310 -0.14 3.34 -2.22
C THR A 310 0.96 4.23 -1.69
N PRO A 311 1.30 4.17 -0.39
CA PRO A 311 2.42 4.93 0.12
C PRO A 311 3.74 4.36 -0.40
N LEU A 312 4.71 5.23 -0.66
CA LEU A 312 6.11 4.87 -0.82
C LEU A 312 6.99 5.96 -0.20
N ILE A 313 7.72 5.59 0.85
CA ILE A 313 8.68 6.44 1.54
C ILE A 313 10.00 5.68 1.60
N VAL A 314 11.07 6.27 1.10
CA VAL A 314 12.42 5.68 1.13
C VAL A 314 13.32 6.54 1.99
N ARG A 315 13.61 6.10 3.22
CA ARG A 315 14.61 6.75 4.09
C ARG A 315 16.01 6.46 3.56
N LEU A 316 16.80 7.49 3.45
CA LEU A 316 18.16 7.40 2.95
C LEU A 316 19.17 7.14 4.09
N PRO A 317 20.36 6.56 3.80
CA PRO A 317 21.41 6.33 4.78
C PRO A 317 21.69 7.54 5.68
N GLY A 318 21.88 7.32 6.98
CA GLY A 318 21.86 8.36 8.02
C GLY A 318 23.17 8.72 8.70
N GLY A 319 24.25 7.97 8.45
CA GLY A 319 25.45 8.08 9.25
C GLY A 319 26.56 9.01 8.70
N ALA A 320 27.82 8.62 8.93
CA ALA A 320 29.01 9.41 8.63
C ALA A 320 29.24 9.68 7.12
N SER A 321 28.58 8.92 6.23
CA SER A 321 28.53 9.22 4.79
C SER A 321 27.68 10.45 4.47
N ALA A 322 26.81 10.86 5.38
CA ALA A 322 26.10 12.14 5.35
C ALA A 322 27.03 13.28 5.80
N ARG A 323 28.28 13.29 5.32
CA ARG A 323 29.12 14.46 5.50
C ARG A 323 28.50 15.57 4.67
N VAL A 324 27.81 16.49 5.37
CA VAL A 324 27.59 17.82 4.86
C VAL A 324 28.99 18.28 4.37
N SER A 325 29.16 18.42 3.06
CA SER A 325 30.34 19.12 2.57
C SER A 325 30.21 20.55 3.12
N ALA A 326 30.99 20.83 4.14
CA ALA A 326 31.06 22.16 4.79
C ALA A 326 31.56 23.28 3.84
N GLU A 327 31.70 22.93 2.54
CA GLU A 327 32.13 23.83 1.46
C GLU A 327 30.96 24.32 0.58
N ALA A 328 29.71 23.86 0.80
CA ALA A 328 28.55 24.48 0.16
C ALA A 328 28.13 25.68 0.98
N GLY A 329 28.32 26.88 0.41
CA GLY A 329 28.13 28.16 1.05
C GLY A 329 26.83 28.33 1.85
N GLU A 330 26.85 29.22 2.81
CA GLU A 330 25.77 29.60 3.72
C GLU A 330 24.40 29.67 2.99
N GLY A 331 23.58 28.62 3.08
CA GLY A 331 22.24 28.59 2.47
C GLY A 331 21.64 27.24 2.19
N THR A 332 22.41 26.14 2.11
CA THR A 332 21.90 24.81 1.71
C THR A 332 22.06 23.70 2.76
N GLY A 333 22.04 24.06 4.03
CA GLY A 333 22.51 23.25 5.16
C GLY A 333 21.54 22.25 5.79
N LYS A 334 20.47 21.77 5.18
CA LYS A 334 19.64 20.74 5.81
C LYS A 334 19.30 19.61 4.83
N GLY A 335 19.87 18.41 5.08
CA GLY A 335 19.35 17.18 4.52
C GLY A 335 20.09 16.59 3.32
N THR A 336 21.26 17.07 2.95
CA THR A 336 22.06 16.47 1.87
C THR A 336 22.71 15.16 2.32
N VAL A 337 22.60 14.11 1.51
CA VAL A 337 23.22 12.79 1.74
C VAL A 337 23.92 12.30 0.50
N VAL A 338 24.87 11.40 0.70
CA VAL A 338 25.57 10.70 -0.37
C VAL A 338 25.00 9.30 -0.50
N VAL A 339 24.49 8.96 -1.67
CA VAL A 339 23.94 7.64 -1.98
C VAL A 339 24.75 6.98 -3.10
N PRO A 340 24.81 5.65 -3.17
CA PRO A 340 25.47 4.96 -4.28
C PRO A 340 24.79 5.30 -5.61
N GLY A 341 25.60 5.55 -6.63
CA GLY A 341 25.16 5.75 -8.01
C GLY A 341 25.93 4.85 -8.98
N PRO A 342 25.53 4.76 -10.25
CA PRO A 342 26.13 3.85 -11.23
C PRO A 342 27.62 4.15 -11.51
N ASN A 343 28.02 5.42 -11.41
CA ASN A 343 29.39 5.88 -11.66
C ASN A 343 30.10 6.38 -10.39
N GLY A 344 29.64 5.98 -9.22
CA GLY A 344 30.17 6.42 -7.93
C GLY A 344 29.09 7.03 -7.03
N ASN A 345 29.52 7.75 -6.00
CA ASN A 345 28.59 8.34 -5.05
C ASN A 345 27.93 9.60 -5.62
N VAL A 346 26.61 9.71 -5.46
CA VAL A 346 25.79 10.84 -5.88
C VAL A 346 25.24 11.55 -4.66
N VAL A 347 25.22 12.88 -4.70
CA VAL A 347 24.64 13.73 -3.65
C VAL A 347 23.16 13.92 -3.92
N THR A 348 22.32 13.67 -2.93
CA THR A 348 20.86 13.91 -3.01
C THR A 348 20.35 14.56 -1.73
N GLN A 349 19.07 14.94 -1.71
CA GLN A 349 18.44 15.63 -0.59
C GLN A 349 17.40 14.75 0.09
N ARG A 350 17.39 14.79 1.44
CA ARG A 350 16.32 14.25 2.28
C ARG A 350 15.16 15.24 2.40
N GLY A 351 14.02 14.75 2.88
CA GLY A 351 12.82 15.54 3.08
C GLY A 351 12.26 16.10 1.78
N THR A 352 12.44 15.37 0.68
CA THR A 352 11.98 15.77 -0.65
C THR A 352 10.87 14.85 -1.16
N ARG A 353 10.12 15.35 -2.15
CA ARG A 353 9.02 14.62 -2.79
C ARG A 353 9.32 14.37 -4.27
N ARG A 354 8.80 13.26 -4.80
CA ARG A 354 8.87 12.90 -6.22
C ARG A 354 7.47 12.69 -6.75
N ARG A 355 7.19 13.26 -7.93
CA ARG A 355 5.87 13.23 -8.57
C ARG A 355 5.80 12.32 -9.78
N GLY A 356 6.95 11.80 -10.25
CA GLY A 356 6.99 10.82 -11.33
C GLY A 356 6.20 9.56 -10.94
N LEU A 357 5.54 8.97 -11.93
CA LEU A 357 4.78 7.73 -11.74
C LEU A 357 5.71 6.58 -11.31
N VAL A 358 5.29 5.84 -10.30
CA VAL A 358 5.98 4.68 -9.73
C VAL A 358 4.96 3.59 -9.48
N SER A 359 5.35 2.34 -9.65
CA SER A 359 4.51 1.17 -9.42
C SER A 359 5.09 0.25 -8.35
N THR A 360 4.26 -0.54 -7.71
CA THR A 360 4.71 -1.54 -6.71
C THR A 360 5.72 -2.54 -7.28
N ILE A 361 5.72 -2.79 -8.61
CA ILE A 361 6.73 -3.64 -9.27
C ILE A 361 8.14 -3.04 -9.29
N ASP A 362 8.29 -1.75 -9.01
CA ASP A 362 9.56 -1.04 -9.03
C ASP A 362 10.43 -1.31 -7.79
N LEU A 363 9.82 -1.87 -6.75
CA LEU A 363 10.53 -2.13 -5.49
C LEU A 363 11.61 -3.21 -5.64
N GLY A 364 11.34 -4.29 -6.39
CA GLY A 364 12.33 -5.33 -6.67
C GLY A 364 13.59 -4.79 -7.35
N PRO A 365 13.50 -4.10 -8.51
CA PRO A 365 14.62 -3.45 -9.17
C PRO A 365 15.33 -2.39 -8.30
N THR A 366 14.58 -1.68 -7.46
CA THR A 366 15.14 -0.67 -6.53
C THR A 366 16.04 -1.33 -5.49
N LEU A 367 15.58 -2.42 -4.88
CA LEU A 367 16.38 -3.20 -3.95
C LEU A 367 17.55 -3.90 -4.67
N GLY A 368 17.33 -4.41 -5.89
CA GLY A 368 18.39 -4.95 -6.73
C GLY A 368 19.52 -3.95 -6.92
N GLU A 369 19.22 -2.74 -7.38
CA GLU A 369 20.24 -1.68 -7.55
C GLU A 369 20.93 -1.32 -6.22
N TRP A 370 20.16 -1.24 -5.11
CA TRP A 370 20.74 -1.00 -3.80
C TRP A 370 21.77 -2.06 -3.42
N PHE A 371 21.51 -3.32 -3.68
CA PHE A 371 22.45 -4.40 -3.37
C PHE A 371 23.49 -4.67 -4.47
N GLY A 372 23.42 -3.97 -5.60
CA GLY A 372 24.33 -4.13 -6.73
C GLY A 372 24.00 -5.32 -7.63
N VAL A 373 22.74 -5.76 -7.61
CA VAL A 373 22.19 -6.79 -8.51
C VAL A 373 21.69 -6.09 -9.78
N ALA A 374 22.11 -6.60 -10.93
CA ALA A 374 21.65 -6.08 -12.22
C ALA A 374 20.16 -6.41 -12.46
N ALA A 375 19.46 -5.51 -13.10
CA ALA A 375 18.09 -5.76 -13.51
C ALA A 375 18.02 -6.93 -14.49
N LEU A 376 17.05 -7.83 -14.29
CA LEU A 376 16.84 -8.95 -15.19
C LEU A 376 15.96 -8.51 -16.38
N PRO A 377 16.16 -9.10 -17.57
CA PRO A 377 15.38 -8.73 -18.77
C PRO A 377 13.86 -8.94 -18.61
N GLN A 378 13.43 -9.91 -17.79
CA GLN A 378 12.02 -10.19 -17.53
C GLN A 378 11.37 -9.23 -16.54
N TRP A 379 12.12 -8.40 -15.81
CA TRP A 379 11.55 -7.40 -14.92
C TRP A 379 10.88 -6.29 -15.72
N GLN A 380 9.66 -5.96 -15.37
CA GLN A 380 8.86 -4.89 -15.96
C GLN A 380 9.00 -3.60 -15.15
N GLY A 381 9.29 -3.74 -13.84
CA GLY A 381 9.57 -2.63 -12.96
C GLY A 381 10.92 -1.97 -13.25
N ARG A 382 11.07 -0.74 -12.76
CA ARG A 382 12.28 0.08 -12.88
C ARG A 382 12.73 0.59 -11.52
N SER A 383 14.03 0.71 -11.32
CA SER A 383 14.57 1.27 -10.07
C SER A 383 14.14 2.73 -9.89
N VAL A 384 13.73 3.09 -8.67
CA VAL A 384 13.41 4.49 -8.32
C VAL A 384 14.65 5.31 -7.95
N TRP A 385 15.84 4.73 -7.92
CA TRP A 385 17.07 5.43 -7.59
C TRP A 385 17.35 6.63 -8.50
N PRO A 386 17.12 6.58 -9.83
CA PRO A 386 17.28 7.75 -10.70
C PRO A 386 16.39 8.92 -10.28
N LEU A 387 15.15 8.66 -9.82
CA LEU A 387 14.27 9.69 -9.25
C LEU A 387 14.83 10.23 -7.91
N ILE A 388 15.28 9.34 -7.03
CA ILE A 388 15.89 9.74 -5.74
C ILE A 388 17.10 10.64 -5.98
N ARG A 389 17.97 10.27 -6.91
CA ARG A 389 19.18 11.03 -7.26
C ARG A 389 18.90 12.27 -8.11
N GLN A 390 17.64 12.49 -8.52
CA GLN A 390 17.25 13.62 -9.41
C GLN A 390 17.96 13.59 -10.77
N GLU A 391 18.27 12.40 -11.26
CA GLU A 391 18.85 12.19 -12.59
C GLU A 391 17.78 12.28 -13.70
N VAL A 392 16.54 11.93 -13.33
CA VAL A 392 15.36 11.99 -14.19
C VAL A 392 14.15 12.49 -13.40
N GLU A 393 13.15 13.02 -14.08
CA GLU A 393 11.89 13.44 -13.49
C GLU A 393 10.82 12.35 -13.50
N ALA A 394 10.92 11.40 -14.43
CA ALA A 394 10.02 10.25 -14.56
C ALA A 394 10.80 8.99 -14.95
N ILE A 395 10.31 7.83 -14.49
CA ILE A 395 10.77 6.50 -14.92
C ILE A 395 9.70 5.78 -15.72
N HIS A 396 8.45 6.18 -15.59
CA HIS A 396 7.30 5.67 -16.33
C HIS A 396 6.49 6.81 -16.91
N ASP A 397 5.99 6.64 -18.12
CA ASP A 397 5.01 7.53 -18.77
C ASP A 397 3.58 7.11 -18.36
N GLU A 398 3.39 5.83 -18.02
CA GLU A 398 2.16 5.26 -17.52
C GLU A 398 2.41 4.15 -16.48
N VAL A 399 1.42 3.90 -15.64
CA VAL A 399 1.36 2.74 -14.75
C VAL A 399 0.11 1.94 -15.04
N LEU A 400 0.25 0.63 -15.10
CA LEU A 400 -0.84 -0.32 -15.32
C LEU A 400 -1.18 -1.04 -14.02
N THR A 401 -2.49 -1.22 -13.80
CA THR A 401 -3.02 -2.01 -12.69
C THR A 401 -4.01 -3.04 -13.22
N THR A 402 -3.85 -4.29 -12.83
CA THR A 402 -4.83 -5.35 -13.11
C THR A 402 -5.91 -5.37 -12.05
N LEU A 403 -7.15 -5.63 -12.48
CA LEU A 403 -8.33 -5.64 -11.60
C LEU A 403 -8.81 -7.07 -11.35
N PRO A 404 -9.39 -7.36 -10.17
CA PRO A 404 -9.96 -8.68 -9.86
C PRO A 404 -11.05 -9.11 -10.83
N THR A 405 -11.76 -8.15 -11.42
CA THR A 405 -12.79 -8.35 -12.45
C THR A 405 -12.24 -8.82 -13.80
N GLY A 406 -10.91 -8.90 -13.95
CA GLY A 406 -10.25 -9.15 -15.24
C GLY A 406 -10.08 -7.87 -16.08
N GLY A 407 -10.47 -6.73 -15.54
CA GLY A 407 -10.27 -5.40 -16.14
C GLY A 407 -8.86 -4.85 -15.93
N TRP A 408 -8.67 -3.61 -16.39
CA TRP A 408 -7.41 -2.88 -16.32
C TRP A 408 -7.63 -1.42 -15.98
N ALA A 409 -6.70 -0.86 -15.22
CA ALA A 409 -6.56 0.59 -15.08
C ALA A 409 -5.23 1.05 -15.67
N LEU A 410 -5.25 2.17 -16.38
CA LEU A 410 -4.06 2.84 -16.94
C LEU A 410 -4.00 4.26 -16.38
N ARG A 411 -2.94 4.57 -15.65
CA ARG A 411 -2.66 5.87 -15.03
C ARG A 411 -1.54 6.58 -15.79
N THR A 412 -1.85 7.70 -16.40
CA THR A 412 -0.87 8.66 -16.93
C THR A 412 -0.76 9.88 -16.00
N PRO A 413 0.15 10.83 -16.17
CA PRO A 413 0.17 12.06 -15.37
C PRO A 413 -1.15 12.83 -15.41
N GLU A 414 -1.87 12.80 -16.54
CA GLU A 414 -3.07 13.60 -16.78
C GLU A 414 -4.39 12.84 -16.65
N TYR A 415 -4.38 11.50 -16.74
CA TYR A 415 -5.61 10.71 -16.79
C TYR A 415 -5.52 9.40 -16.00
N LEU A 416 -6.66 8.92 -15.54
CA LEU A 416 -6.91 7.55 -15.11
C LEU A 416 -8.00 6.97 -16.01
N LEU A 417 -7.65 6.00 -16.84
CA LEU A 417 -8.58 5.19 -17.62
C LEU A 417 -8.84 3.89 -16.86
N VAL A 418 -10.11 3.52 -16.68
CA VAL A 418 -10.52 2.24 -16.10
C VAL A 418 -11.38 1.49 -17.12
N GLU A 419 -11.01 0.25 -17.39
CA GLU A 419 -11.75 -0.65 -18.27
C GLU A 419 -12.09 -1.94 -17.51
N GLU A 420 -13.37 -2.20 -17.32
CA GLU A 420 -13.87 -3.42 -16.68
C GLU A 420 -14.82 -4.16 -17.63
N PRO A 421 -14.81 -5.51 -17.62
CA PRO A 421 -15.85 -6.26 -18.31
C PRO A 421 -17.20 -5.90 -17.68
N GLU A 422 -18.23 -5.75 -18.50
CA GLU A 422 -19.60 -5.59 -18.00
C GLU A 422 -19.96 -6.80 -17.13
N GLN A 423 -20.24 -6.55 -15.86
CA GLN A 423 -20.80 -7.58 -14.99
C GLN A 423 -22.24 -7.81 -15.46
N GLY A 424 -22.47 -8.90 -16.21
CA GLY A 424 -23.83 -9.33 -16.50
C GLY A 424 -24.58 -9.50 -15.18
N ASP A 425 -25.75 -8.89 -15.11
CA ASP A 425 -26.66 -9.05 -13.98
C ASP A 425 -26.74 -10.54 -13.63
N ALA A 426 -26.42 -10.89 -12.38
CA ALA A 426 -26.54 -12.26 -11.87
C ALA A 426 -28.02 -12.64 -11.67
N GLY A 427 -28.88 -12.27 -12.63
CA GLY A 427 -30.25 -12.70 -12.77
C GLY A 427 -30.26 -14.08 -13.48
N GLU A 428 -30.84 -15.05 -12.81
CA GLU A 428 -31.13 -16.43 -13.17
C GLU A 428 -30.90 -16.78 -14.65
N GLU A 429 -29.76 -17.44 -14.95
CA GLU A 429 -29.51 -18.04 -16.26
C GLU A 429 -30.60 -19.07 -16.57
N GLN A 430 -31.49 -18.77 -17.51
CA GLN A 430 -32.31 -19.76 -18.13
C GLN A 430 -31.46 -20.61 -19.10
N PRO A 431 -31.44 -21.92 -18.99
CA PRO A 431 -30.63 -22.76 -19.86
C PRO A 431 -31.25 -22.81 -21.28
N GLY A 432 -30.63 -22.05 -22.19
CA GLY A 432 -31.02 -22.16 -23.61
C GLY A 432 -30.54 -21.11 -24.59
N GLU A 433 -30.07 -19.94 -24.17
CA GLU A 433 -29.62 -18.91 -25.12
C GLU A 433 -28.11 -18.69 -25.09
N ARG A 434 -27.43 -19.31 -26.07
CA ARG A 434 -26.03 -18.99 -26.38
C ARG A 434 -26.01 -17.74 -27.28
N SER A 435 -26.00 -16.57 -26.70
CA SER A 435 -25.50 -15.37 -27.38
C SER A 435 -24.31 -14.86 -26.62
N ARG A 436 -23.12 -15.34 -26.99
CA ARG A 436 -21.87 -14.67 -26.75
C ARG A 436 -21.78 -13.45 -27.66
N GLU A 437 -22.59 -12.45 -27.45
CA GLU A 437 -22.22 -11.10 -27.82
C GLU A 437 -21.16 -10.64 -26.83
N ARG A 438 -20.05 -10.08 -27.32
CA ARG A 438 -19.01 -9.48 -26.49
C ARG A 438 -19.70 -8.46 -25.60
N GLY A 439 -19.75 -8.70 -24.28
CA GLY A 439 -20.27 -7.76 -23.31
C GLY A 439 -19.64 -6.38 -23.54
N GLU A 440 -20.43 -5.35 -23.52
CA GLU A 440 -19.93 -3.98 -23.60
C GLU A 440 -18.97 -3.76 -22.44
N GLN A 441 -17.81 -3.19 -22.71
CA GLN A 441 -16.79 -2.94 -21.71
C GLN A 441 -17.14 -1.63 -21.02
N MET A 442 -17.31 -1.65 -19.70
CA MET A 442 -17.52 -0.43 -18.93
C MET A 442 -16.23 0.38 -18.89
N THR A 443 -16.28 1.61 -19.39
CA THR A 443 -15.12 2.50 -19.44
C THR A 443 -15.39 3.76 -18.65
N ARG A 444 -14.46 4.13 -17.82
CA ARG A 444 -14.46 5.39 -17.05
C ARG A 444 -13.15 6.12 -17.27
N LEU A 445 -13.20 7.44 -17.33
CA LEU A 445 -12.04 8.31 -17.52
C LEU A 445 -12.09 9.46 -16.51
N TYR A 446 -11.01 9.66 -15.78
CA TYR A 446 -10.89 10.72 -14.78
C TYR A 446 -9.68 11.60 -15.08
N GLU A 447 -9.86 12.94 -14.99
CA GLU A 447 -8.77 13.90 -15.17
C GLU A 447 -7.90 13.99 -13.92
N LYS A 448 -6.59 13.86 -14.07
CA LYS A 448 -5.62 13.91 -12.98
C LYS A 448 -4.63 15.06 -13.14
N PRO A 449 -4.17 15.66 -12.05
CA PRO A 449 -4.53 15.41 -10.63
C PRO A 449 -5.77 16.16 -10.16
N VAL A 450 -6.52 16.83 -11.04
CA VAL A 450 -7.63 17.74 -10.67
C VAL A 450 -8.75 16.98 -9.96
N ASP A 451 -9.24 15.89 -10.57
CA ASP A 451 -10.19 14.98 -9.94
C ASP A 451 -9.43 13.92 -9.11
N ARG A 452 -9.03 14.31 -7.89
CA ARG A 452 -8.31 13.40 -6.99
C ARG A 452 -9.15 12.18 -6.60
N TRP A 453 -10.44 12.37 -6.43
CA TRP A 453 -11.36 11.41 -5.83
C TRP A 453 -12.13 10.53 -6.82
N ASP A 454 -11.85 10.68 -8.14
CA ASP A 454 -12.53 9.93 -9.20
C ASP A 454 -14.06 10.14 -9.20
N VAL A 455 -14.49 11.39 -9.00
CA VAL A 455 -15.91 11.75 -8.91
C VAL A 455 -16.50 12.03 -10.29
N ALA A 456 -15.74 12.66 -11.17
CA ALA A 456 -16.22 13.14 -12.47
C ALA A 456 -15.75 12.22 -13.61
N ASP A 457 -16.56 11.24 -14.00
CA ASP A 457 -16.31 10.45 -15.19
C ASP A 457 -16.51 11.29 -16.47
N VAL A 458 -15.42 11.59 -17.16
CA VAL A 458 -15.41 12.40 -18.40
C VAL A 458 -15.29 11.54 -19.67
N ALA A 459 -15.45 10.21 -19.60
CA ALA A 459 -15.27 9.33 -20.74
C ALA A 459 -16.18 9.71 -21.92
N ARG A 460 -17.43 10.08 -21.65
CA ARG A 460 -18.37 10.52 -22.70
C ARG A 460 -18.07 11.90 -23.26
N GLN A 461 -17.43 12.77 -22.48
CA GLN A 461 -17.04 14.12 -22.87
C GLN A 461 -15.73 14.15 -23.68
N GLN A 462 -14.86 13.16 -23.46
CA GLN A 462 -13.53 13.09 -24.06
C GLN A 462 -13.28 11.76 -24.83
N PRO A 463 -14.14 11.38 -25.81
CA PRO A 463 -14.01 10.10 -26.50
C PRO A 463 -12.68 9.94 -27.23
N GLY A 464 -12.08 11.03 -27.74
CA GLY A 464 -10.78 10.99 -28.40
C GLY A 464 -9.64 10.58 -27.47
N VAL A 465 -9.65 11.06 -26.21
CA VAL A 465 -8.69 10.66 -25.19
C VAL A 465 -8.89 9.19 -24.80
N VAL A 466 -10.14 8.77 -24.64
CA VAL A 466 -10.46 7.35 -24.38
C VAL A 466 -9.89 6.46 -25.48
N ASP A 467 -10.09 6.79 -26.76
CA ASP A 467 -9.60 5.98 -27.87
C ASP A 467 -8.06 5.93 -27.92
N GLU A 468 -7.38 7.03 -27.62
CA GLU A 468 -5.92 7.09 -27.54
C GLU A 468 -5.38 6.20 -26.42
N LEU A 469 -5.92 6.34 -25.21
CA LEU A 469 -5.50 5.57 -24.05
C LEU A 469 -5.84 4.09 -24.18
N ARG A 470 -6.95 3.72 -24.80
CA ARG A 470 -7.29 2.34 -25.14
C ARG A 470 -6.29 1.70 -26.11
N GLN A 471 -5.89 2.43 -27.14
CA GLN A 471 -4.87 1.95 -28.07
C GLN A 471 -3.53 1.76 -27.34
N TRP A 472 -3.21 2.66 -26.42
CA TRP A 472 -2.01 2.55 -25.62
C TRP A 472 -2.08 1.31 -24.69
N LEU A 473 -3.16 1.17 -23.94
CA LEU A 473 -3.41 -0.01 -23.09
C LEU A 473 -3.35 -1.32 -23.89
N GLY A 474 -3.95 -1.36 -25.09
CA GLY A 474 -3.93 -2.52 -25.97
C GLY A 474 -2.50 -2.94 -26.34
N ARG A 475 -1.67 -1.99 -26.79
CA ARG A 475 -0.25 -2.26 -27.12
C ARG A 475 0.52 -2.78 -25.89
N ARG A 476 0.32 -2.17 -24.73
CA ARG A 476 1.01 -2.60 -23.49
C ARG A 476 0.60 -4.01 -23.06
N ARG A 477 -0.67 -4.36 -23.20
CA ARG A 477 -1.17 -5.72 -22.92
C ARG A 477 -0.55 -6.76 -23.85
N GLU A 478 -0.42 -6.46 -25.14
CA GLU A 478 0.25 -7.34 -26.11
C GLU A 478 1.74 -7.53 -25.76
N GLU A 479 2.45 -6.45 -25.40
CA GLU A 479 3.85 -6.53 -24.95
C GLU A 479 4.02 -7.40 -23.69
N LEU A 480 3.09 -7.27 -22.72
CA LEU A 480 3.10 -8.06 -21.47
C LEU A 480 2.85 -9.55 -21.76
N GLN A 481 1.95 -9.89 -22.68
CA GLN A 481 1.66 -11.27 -23.10
C GLN A 481 2.88 -11.90 -23.77
N GLN A 482 3.50 -11.20 -24.74
CA GLN A 482 4.69 -11.68 -25.45
C GLN A 482 5.88 -11.89 -24.50
N ALA A 483 6.07 -11.01 -23.53
CA ALA A 483 7.11 -11.16 -22.50
C ALA A 483 6.84 -12.35 -21.57
N GLY A 484 5.58 -12.70 -21.32
CA GLY A 484 5.19 -13.89 -20.58
C GLY A 484 5.52 -15.20 -21.30
N GLU A 485 5.25 -15.27 -22.60
CA GLU A 485 5.52 -16.44 -23.43
C GLU A 485 7.01 -16.68 -23.71
N SER A 486 7.82 -15.60 -23.74
CA SER A 486 9.28 -15.70 -23.98
C SER A 486 10.08 -16.09 -22.76
N GLY A 487 9.49 -16.10 -21.56
CA GLY A 487 10.12 -16.44 -20.27
C GLY A 487 9.72 -17.82 -19.72
N ALA A 488 8.85 -18.54 -20.42
CA ALA A 488 8.43 -19.91 -20.10
C ALA A 488 9.23 -20.88 -20.99
#